data_41549a2018e96dca39021602b15ade6a
#
_entry.id   41549a2018e96dca39021602b15ade6a
#
_cell.length_a   1.000
_cell.length_b   1.000
_cell.length_c   1.000
_cell.angle_alpha   90.00
_cell.angle_beta   90.00
_cell.angle_gamma   90.00
#
_symmetry.space_group_name_H-M   'P 1'
#
loop_
_entity.id
_entity.type
_entity.pdbx_description
1 polymer ?
#
loop_
_entity_poly.entity_id
_entity_poly.type
_entity_poly.pdbx_seq_one_letter_code
_entity_poly.pdbx_strand_id
1 'polypeptide(L)'
;MERCPWATAEPNITYHDEEWGVPVHDDRLLFEFLILEGAQAGLSWTTILKKRDNYREAFDGFRPEKIARYGARDVKRLLGDAGIVRNRLKIAAAIGNARTFLAVRKEFGTFDAYLWSFVAGKPIQNRWRRMADVPARTAQSDAMSRDLRRRGFKFVGSTICYALMQATGMVNDHLVTCPRHAEVSGVRRAGESSRRKN
;
A
#
# COMPACT_ATOMS: atom_id res chain seq x y z
N MET A 1 -22.53 9.70 -9.78
CA MET A 1 -21.20 9.19 -10.19
C MET A 1 -20.90 7.97 -9.32
N GLU A 2 -20.45 6.89 -9.92
CA GLU A 2 -20.27 5.62 -9.21
C GLU A 2 -18.82 5.45 -8.76
N ARG A 3 -18.63 4.92 -7.55
CA ARG A 3 -17.32 4.45 -7.07
C ARG A 3 -16.80 3.31 -7.94
N CYS A 4 -15.53 3.00 -7.82
CA CYS A 4 -15.00 1.77 -8.42
C CYS A 4 -15.77 0.56 -7.88
N PRO A 5 -16.13 -0.44 -8.73
CA PRO A 5 -17.07 -1.51 -8.38
C PRO A 5 -16.66 -2.41 -7.20
N TRP A 6 -15.39 -2.40 -6.78
CA TRP A 6 -14.94 -3.17 -5.63
C TRP A 6 -15.26 -2.51 -4.27
N ALA A 7 -15.56 -1.19 -4.26
CA ALA A 7 -15.85 -0.42 -3.05
C ALA A 7 -17.36 -0.45 -2.74
N THR A 8 -17.90 -1.61 -2.37
CA THR A 8 -19.34 -1.85 -2.20
C THR A 8 -19.84 -1.82 -0.76
N ALA A 9 -18.95 -1.98 0.22
CA ALA A 9 -19.28 -2.03 1.64
C ALA A 9 -18.09 -1.60 2.49
N GLU A 10 -18.32 -1.22 3.75
CA GLU A 10 -17.25 -0.92 4.69
C GLU A 10 -16.41 -2.17 5.04
N PRO A 11 -15.10 -2.00 5.24
CA PRO A 11 -14.33 -0.76 5.25
C PRO A 11 -13.81 -0.33 3.86
N ASN A 12 -14.18 -1.01 2.78
CA ASN A 12 -13.66 -0.72 1.44
C ASN A 12 -14.14 0.64 0.91
N ILE A 13 -15.33 1.10 1.30
CA ILE A 13 -15.87 2.41 0.90
C ILE A 13 -14.99 3.53 1.44
N THR A 14 -14.78 3.55 2.75
CA THR A 14 -13.93 4.57 3.39
C THR A 14 -12.51 4.52 2.84
N TYR A 15 -11.92 3.34 2.72
CA TYR A 15 -10.57 3.17 2.14
C TYR A 15 -10.47 3.71 0.70
N HIS A 16 -11.46 3.41 -0.14
CA HIS A 16 -11.50 3.90 -1.51
C HIS A 16 -11.63 5.43 -1.58
N ASP A 17 -12.50 5.99 -0.73
CA ASP A 17 -12.83 7.41 -0.80
C ASP A 17 -11.75 8.31 -0.16
N GLU A 18 -10.94 7.79 0.76
CA GLU A 18 -10.01 8.60 1.54
C GLU A 18 -8.52 8.27 1.28
N GLU A 19 -8.19 7.00 0.99
CA GLU A 19 -6.80 6.55 0.98
C GLU A 19 -6.33 6.03 -0.39
N TRP A 20 -7.08 5.12 -1.02
CA TRP A 20 -6.63 4.43 -2.21
C TRP A 20 -6.36 5.39 -3.37
N GLY A 21 -5.16 5.29 -3.97
CA GLY A 21 -4.73 6.16 -5.06
C GLY A 21 -4.23 7.54 -4.63
N VAL A 22 -4.26 7.86 -3.33
CA VAL A 22 -3.70 9.11 -2.80
C VAL A 22 -2.18 8.96 -2.64
N PRO A 23 -1.36 9.88 -3.19
CA PRO A 23 0.09 9.81 -3.04
C PRO A 23 0.55 9.81 -1.59
N VAL A 24 1.33 8.79 -1.21
CA VAL A 24 1.90 8.62 0.13
C VAL A 24 3.40 8.83 0.06
N HIS A 25 3.90 9.75 0.90
CA HIS A 25 5.32 10.13 1.03
C HIS A 25 5.87 9.98 2.46
N ASP A 26 5.08 9.43 3.37
CA ASP A 26 5.53 9.09 4.72
C ASP A 26 6.14 7.70 4.75
N ASP A 27 7.41 7.60 5.11
CA ASP A 27 8.18 6.34 5.14
C ASP A 27 7.53 5.25 6.00
N ARG A 28 6.92 5.62 7.14
CA ARG A 28 6.28 4.66 8.03
C ARG A 28 4.97 4.14 7.42
N LEU A 29 4.19 5.02 6.80
CA LEU A 29 2.95 4.62 6.13
C LEU A 29 3.24 3.77 4.88
N LEU A 30 4.30 4.08 4.13
CA LEU A 30 4.79 3.23 3.04
C LEU A 30 5.20 1.84 3.53
N PHE A 31 5.86 1.77 4.71
CA PHE A 31 6.21 0.50 5.33
C PHE A 31 4.96 -0.26 5.83
N GLU A 32 3.98 0.43 6.43
CA GLU A 32 2.69 -0.16 6.81
C GLU A 32 2.03 -0.82 5.61
N PHE A 33 1.85 -0.11 4.49
CA PHE A 33 1.27 -0.67 3.28
C PHE A 33 2.06 -1.85 2.74
N LEU A 34 3.39 -1.77 2.70
CA LEU A 34 4.23 -2.88 2.25
C LEU A 34 3.98 -4.17 3.06
N ILE A 35 3.86 -4.05 4.38
CA ILE A 35 3.58 -5.20 5.25
C ILE A 35 2.15 -5.70 5.09
N LEU A 36 1.17 -4.81 4.99
CA LEU A 36 -0.24 -5.17 4.84
C LEU A 36 -0.53 -5.84 3.50
N GLU A 37 0.04 -5.34 2.41
CA GLU A 37 -0.06 -5.97 1.08
C GLU A 37 0.60 -7.36 1.06
N GLY A 38 1.74 -7.50 1.71
CA GLY A 38 2.35 -8.82 1.90
C GLY A 38 1.49 -9.75 2.77
N ALA A 39 0.81 -9.20 3.78
CA ALA A 39 -0.11 -9.96 4.63
C ALA A 39 -1.37 -10.40 3.88
N GLN A 40 -1.81 -9.66 2.86
CA GLN A 40 -2.97 -10.00 2.03
C GLN A 40 -2.75 -11.27 1.20
N ALA A 41 -1.53 -11.66 0.86
CA ALA A 41 -1.28 -12.82 0.00
C ALA A 41 -2.15 -14.03 0.38
N GLY A 42 -3.05 -14.45 -0.54
CA GLY A 42 -4.02 -15.52 -0.34
C GLY A 42 -5.27 -15.16 0.47
N LEU A 43 -5.49 -13.86 0.74
CA LEU A 43 -6.65 -13.32 1.48
C LEU A 43 -7.29 -12.17 0.71
N SER A 44 -8.47 -11.70 1.16
CA SER A 44 -9.08 -10.48 0.62
C SER A 44 -8.51 -9.22 1.28
N TRP A 45 -8.47 -8.11 0.53
CA TRP A 45 -8.08 -6.81 1.11
C TRP A 45 -9.03 -6.37 2.24
N THR A 46 -10.32 -6.63 2.11
CA THR A 46 -11.30 -6.39 3.18
C THR A 46 -10.91 -7.07 4.50
N THR A 47 -10.37 -8.29 4.43
CA THR A 47 -9.88 -8.99 5.63
C THR A 47 -8.71 -8.25 6.28
N ILE A 48 -7.81 -7.69 5.48
CA ILE A 48 -6.67 -6.92 5.96
C ILE A 48 -7.11 -5.58 6.55
N LEU A 49 -8.00 -4.86 5.87
CA LEU A 49 -8.54 -3.59 6.37
C LEU A 49 -9.23 -3.75 7.73
N LYS A 50 -10.06 -4.80 7.90
CA LYS A 50 -10.71 -5.11 9.18
C LYS A 50 -9.73 -5.42 10.32
N LYS A 51 -8.50 -5.80 9.99
CA LYS A 51 -7.45 -6.13 10.96
C LYS A 51 -6.38 -5.03 11.10
N ARG A 52 -6.48 -3.95 10.33
CA ARG A 52 -5.43 -2.95 10.20
C ARG A 52 -5.04 -2.30 11.53
N ASP A 53 -6.02 -1.93 12.35
CA ASP A 53 -5.75 -1.32 13.65
C ASP A 53 -5.09 -2.31 14.62
N ASN A 54 -5.54 -3.57 14.63
CA ASN A 54 -4.87 -4.63 15.38
C ASN A 54 -3.42 -4.86 14.89
N TYR A 55 -3.17 -4.76 13.58
CA TYR A 55 -1.82 -4.80 13.04
C TYR A 55 -0.98 -3.63 13.54
N ARG A 56 -1.54 -2.41 13.59
CA ARG A 56 -0.85 -1.23 14.13
C ARG A 56 -0.45 -1.43 15.59
N GLU A 57 -1.35 -1.95 16.41
CA GLU A 57 -1.06 -2.28 17.80
C GLU A 57 -0.01 -3.39 17.92
N ALA A 58 -0.22 -4.51 17.24
CA ALA A 58 0.63 -5.70 17.30
C ALA A 58 2.08 -5.44 16.83
N PHE A 59 2.24 -4.54 15.85
CA PHE A 59 3.53 -4.18 15.24
C PHE A 59 4.04 -2.79 15.67
N ASP A 60 3.72 -2.34 16.89
CA ASP A 60 4.25 -1.08 17.47
C ASP A 60 4.06 0.15 16.57
N GLY A 61 2.90 0.30 15.91
CA GLY A 61 2.60 1.38 14.98
C GLY A 61 3.44 1.36 13.71
N PHE A 62 3.85 0.18 13.28
CA PHE A 62 4.71 -0.05 12.12
C PHE A 62 6.03 0.74 12.18
N ARG A 63 6.61 0.90 13.38
CA ARG A 63 7.95 1.50 13.53
C ARG A 63 9.04 0.51 13.16
N PRO A 64 9.72 0.69 12.00
CA PRO A 64 10.68 -0.30 11.49
C PRO A 64 11.82 -0.58 12.46
N GLU A 65 12.26 0.44 13.21
CA GLU A 65 13.34 0.33 14.19
C GLU A 65 12.99 -0.62 15.34
N LYS A 66 11.71 -0.67 15.73
CA LYS A 66 11.24 -1.61 16.75
C LYS A 66 11.08 -3.00 16.18
N ILE A 67 10.38 -3.12 15.04
CA ILE A 67 10.08 -4.40 14.40
C ILE A 67 11.36 -5.14 14.00
N ALA A 68 12.40 -4.43 13.54
CA ALA A 68 13.69 -5.01 13.19
C ALA A 68 14.39 -5.73 14.36
N ARG A 69 14.03 -5.38 15.60
CA ARG A 69 14.59 -5.95 16.84
C ARG A 69 13.74 -7.10 17.40
N TYR A 70 12.59 -7.40 16.81
CA TYR A 70 11.72 -8.47 17.30
C TYR A 70 12.47 -9.81 17.34
N GLY A 71 12.30 -10.52 18.46
CA GLY A 71 12.88 -11.82 18.75
C GLY A 71 11.83 -12.93 18.89
N ALA A 72 12.25 -14.06 19.44
CA ALA A 72 11.40 -15.23 19.60
C ALA A 72 10.14 -14.97 20.45
N ARG A 73 10.23 -14.10 21.47
CA ARG A 73 9.10 -13.71 22.33
C ARG A 73 8.05 -12.95 21.52
N ASP A 74 8.47 -12.01 20.65
CA ASP A 74 7.57 -11.24 19.80
C ASP A 74 6.89 -12.12 18.75
N VAL A 75 7.64 -13.03 18.12
CA VAL A 75 7.08 -14.01 17.20
C VAL A 75 6.03 -14.88 17.87
N LYS A 76 6.26 -15.34 19.11
CA LYS A 76 5.28 -16.12 19.89
C LYS A 76 4.04 -15.29 20.19
N ARG A 77 4.21 -14.03 20.63
CA ARG A 77 3.10 -13.08 20.87
C ARG A 77 2.25 -12.88 19.62
N LEU A 78 2.87 -12.57 18.49
CA LEU A 78 2.18 -12.34 17.22
C LEU A 78 1.47 -13.59 16.68
N LEU A 79 2.03 -14.78 16.88
CA LEU A 79 1.36 -16.04 16.50
C LEU A 79 0.14 -16.35 17.38
N GLY A 80 0.10 -15.84 18.61
CA GLY A 80 -1.04 -15.96 19.53
C GLY A 80 -2.14 -14.90 19.28
N ASP A 81 -1.85 -13.86 18.53
CA ASP A 81 -2.78 -12.74 18.33
C ASP A 81 -3.80 -13.01 17.22
N ALA A 82 -5.07 -13.21 17.61
CA ALA A 82 -6.17 -13.41 16.65
C ALA A 82 -6.54 -12.13 15.87
N GLY A 83 -6.10 -10.98 16.33
CA GLY A 83 -6.32 -9.69 15.65
C GLY A 83 -5.57 -9.57 14.33
N ILE A 84 -4.51 -10.35 14.11
CA ILE A 84 -3.71 -10.35 12.89
C ILE A 84 -3.80 -11.68 12.13
N VAL A 85 -3.19 -11.75 10.96
CA VAL A 85 -3.01 -13.01 10.22
C VAL A 85 -1.89 -13.83 10.86
N ARG A 86 -2.26 -14.89 11.59
CA ARG A 86 -1.34 -15.76 12.34
C ARG A 86 -0.57 -16.71 11.41
N ASN A 87 0.32 -16.13 10.61
CA ASN A 87 1.17 -16.89 9.68
C ASN A 87 2.64 -16.63 9.99
N ARG A 88 3.37 -17.68 10.40
CA ARG A 88 4.78 -17.60 10.79
C ARG A 88 5.67 -17.00 9.72
N LEU A 89 5.45 -17.34 8.44
CA LEU A 89 6.25 -16.84 7.33
C LEU A 89 6.01 -15.35 7.10
N LYS A 90 4.75 -14.88 7.20
CA LYS A 90 4.41 -13.45 7.06
C LYS A 90 4.97 -12.62 8.22
N ILE A 91 4.90 -13.14 9.45
CA ILE A 91 5.48 -12.48 10.63
C ILE A 91 7.01 -12.40 10.51
N ALA A 92 7.67 -13.50 10.16
CA ALA A 92 9.13 -13.51 9.94
C ALA A 92 9.54 -12.57 8.80
N ALA A 93 8.73 -12.52 7.73
CA ALA A 93 8.94 -11.59 6.61
C ALA A 93 8.81 -10.13 7.06
N ALA A 94 7.83 -9.77 7.86
CA ALA A 94 7.67 -8.41 8.37
C ALA A 94 8.91 -7.95 9.16
N ILE A 95 9.48 -8.83 9.99
CA ILE A 95 10.70 -8.56 10.75
C ILE A 95 11.92 -8.39 9.82
N GLY A 96 12.07 -9.30 8.84
CA GLY A 96 13.13 -9.21 7.83
C GLY A 96 13.00 -7.94 6.98
N ASN A 97 11.79 -7.65 6.52
CA ASN A 97 11.49 -6.45 5.74
C ASN A 97 11.79 -5.16 6.51
N ALA A 98 11.56 -5.12 7.83
CA ALA A 98 11.93 -3.97 8.65
C ALA A 98 13.45 -3.72 8.65
N ARG A 99 14.27 -4.77 8.74
CA ARG A 99 15.74 -4.66 8.66
C ARG A 99 16.19 -4.16 7.29
N THR A 100 15.62 -4.74 6.23
CA THR A 100 15.92 -4.33 4.85
C THR A 100 15.47 -2.90 4.57
N PHE A 101 14.29 -2.50 5.08
CA PHE A 101 13.79 -1.13 5.00
C PHE A 101 14.79 -0.12 5.58
N LEU A 102 15.34 -0.39 6.76
CA LEU A 102 16.32 0.46 7.40
C LEU A 102 17.62 0.58 6.59
N ALA A 103 18.05 -0.52 5.95
CA ALA A 103 19.20 -0.52 5.06
C ALA A 103 18.95 0.33 3.80
N VAL A 104 17.78 0.17 3.17
CA VAL A 104 17.37 0.98 2.00
C VAL A 104 17.26 2.45 2.36
N ARG A 105 16.63 2.78 3.49
CA ARG A 105 16.54 4.17 3.96
C ARG A 105 17.92 4.80 4.18
N LYS A 106 18.88 4.04 4.70
CA LYS A 106 20.26 4.52 4.86
C LYS A 106 20.95 4.78 3.51
N GLU A 107 20.67 3.98 2.48
CA GLU A 107 21.27 4.09 1.14
C GLU A 107 20.66 5.25 0.33
N PHE A 108 19.34 5.43 0.40
CA PHE A 108 18.59 6.38 -0.45
C PHE A 108 18.18 7.68 0.27
N GLY A 109 18.47 7.80 1.57
CA GLY A 109 18.01 8.90 2.42
C GLY A 109 16.62 8.64 3.01
N THR A 110 15.64 8.28 2.18
CA THR A 110 14.29 7.90 2.59
C THR A 110 13.82 6.64 1.84
N PHE A 111 12.87 5.91 2.40
CA PHE A 111 12.21 4.82 1.69
C PHE A 111 11.28 5.35 0.61
N ASP A 112 10.71 6.52 0.82
CA ASP A 112 9.94 7.28 -0.17
C ASP A 112 10.74 7.53 -1.44
N ALA A 113 11.92 8.14 -1.36
CA ALA A 113 12.78 8.40 -2.51
C ALA A 113 13.09 7.11 -3.30
N TYR A 114 13.33 6.00 -2.58
CA TYR A 114 13.58 4.71 -3.21
C TYR A 114 12.34 4.18 -3.94
N LEU A 115 11.17 4.11 -3.28
CA LEU A 115 9.96 3.56 -3.91
C LEU A 115 9.48 4.42 -5.07
N TRP A 116 9.43 5.73 -4.90
CA TRP A 116 8.95 6.63 -5.95
C TRP A 116 9.88 6.72 -7.16
N SER A 117 11.14 6.26 -7.05
CA SER A 117 12.04 6.16 -8.20
C SER A 117 11.52 5.25 -9.31
N PHE A 118 10.71 4.22 -8.98
CA PHE A 118 10.12 3.30 -9.96
C PHE A 118 9.05 3.94 -10.85
N VAL A 119 8.56 5.12 -10.48
CA VAL A 119 7.61 5.92 -11.26
C VAL A 119 8.15 7.33 -11.57
N ALA A 120 9.48 7.50 -11.54
CA ALA A 120 10.15 8.77 -11.78
C ALA A 120 9.65 9.92 -10.89
N GLY A 121 9.27 9.62 -9.64
CA GLY A 121 8.83 10.59 -8.63
C GLY A 121 7.44 11.18 -8.89
N LYS A 122 6.65 10.64 -9.82
CA LYS A 122 5.33 11.18 -10.17
C LYS A 122 4.30 10.07 -10.34
N PRO A 123 3.04 10.26 -9.89
CA PRO A 123 1.97 9.29 -10.11
C PRO A 123 1.72 9.03 -11.59
N ILE A 124 1.63 7.76 -11.95
CA ILE A 124 1.18 7.35 -13.29
C ILE A 124 -0.34 7.51 -13.35
N GLN A 125 -0.83 8.33 -14.29
CA GLN A 125 -2.26 8.58 -14.48
C GLN A 125 -2.83 7.62 -15.54
N ASN A 126 -3.45 6.52 -15.09
CA ASN A 126 -4.14 5.58 -15.97
C ASN A 126 -5.56 6.07 -16.29
N ARG A 127 -6.18 5.52 -17.34
CA ARG A 127 -7.50 5.94 -17.81
C ARG A 127 -8.40 4.73 -18.08
N TRP A 128 -8.50 3.86 -17.11
CA TRP A 128 -9.31 2.65 -17.21
C TRP A 128 -10.80 2.97 -17.24
N ARG A 129 -11.53 2.29 -18.09
CA ARG A 129 -13.00 2.42 -18.18
C ARG A 129 -13.72 1.28 -17.47
N ARG A 130 -13.07 0.12 -17.32
CA ARG A 130 -13.62 -1.08 -16.68
C ARG A 130 -12.56 -1.70 -15.79
N MET A 131 -12.98 -2.29 -14.69
CA MET A 131 -12.07 -3.00 -13.78
C MET A 131 -11.32 -4.15 -14.47
N ALA A 132 -11.94 -4.80 -15.45
CA ALA A 132 -11.31 -5.87 -16.22
C ALA A 132 -10.11 -5.40 -17.07
N ASP A 133 -10.02 -4.09 -17.33
CA ASP A 133 -8.91 -3.51 -18.09
C ASP A 133 -7.69 -3.19 -17.20
N VAL A 134 -7.88 -3.15 -15.87
CA VAL A 134 -6.80 -2.90 -14.89
C VAL A 134 -5.89 -4.13 -14.83
N PRO A 135 -4.58 -4.00 -15.15
CA PRO A 135 -3.68 -5.14 -15.16
C PRO A 135 -3.37 -5.64 -13.75
N ALA A 136 -3.06 -6.93 -13.61
CA ALA A 136 -2.60 -7.47 -12.34
C ALA A 136 -1.14 -7.07 -12.00
N ARG A 137 -0.38 -6.59 -12.99
CA ARG A 137 1.03 -6.15 -12.87
C ARG A 137 1.43 -5.33 -14.09
N THR A 138 2.49 -4.55 -13.94
CA THR A 138 3.07 -3.70 -14.99
C THR A 138 4.59 -3.84 -15.04
N ALA A 139 5.23 -3.27 -16.04
CA ALA A 139 6.70 -3.23 -16.13
C ALA A 139 7.33 -2.57 -14.89
N GLN A 140 6.69 -1.52 -14.34
CA GLN A 140 7.15 -0.83 -13.13
C GLN A 140 7.04 -1.73 -11.90
N SER A 141 5.91 -2.43 -11.70
CA SER A 141 5.76 -3.36 -10.57
C SER A 141 6.68 -4.58 -10.71
N ASP A 142 6.97 -5.02 -11.94
CA ASP A 142 7.97 -6.08 -12.20
C ASP A 142 9.38 -5.62 -11.82
N ALA A 143 9.75 -4.39 -12.17
CA ALA A 143 11.04 -3.80 -11.82
C ALA A 143 11.16 -3.62 -10.29
N MET A 144 10.14 -3.04 -9.64
CA MET A 144 10.06 -2.89 -8.19
C MET A 144 10.19 -4.24 -7.48
N SER A 145 9.43 -5.24 -7.91
CA SER A 145 9.47 -6.60 -7.34
C SER A 145 10.86 -7.23 -7.45
N ARG A 146 11.52 -7.12 -8.60
CA ARG A 146 12.88 -7.65 -8.80
C ARG A 146 13.88 -6.99 -7.86
N ASP A 147 13.86 -5.66 -7.76
CA ASP A 147 14.83 -4.94 -6.92
C ASP A 147 14.57 -5.17 -5.43
N LEU A 148 13.31 -5.11 -4.98
CA LEU A 148 12.94 -5.41 -3.59
C LEU A 148 13.39 -6.83 -3.19
N ARG A 149 13.16 -7.83 -4.05
CA ARG A 149 13.61 -9.21 -3.79
C ARG A 149 15.13 -9.33 -3.73
N ARG A 150 15.84 -8.68 -4.63
CA ARG A 150 17.32 -8.65 -4.65
C ARG A 150 17.88 -8.06 -3.36
N ARG A 151 17.20 -7.06 -2.79
CA ARG A 151 17.56 -6.43 -1.51
C ARG A 151 17.19 -7.28 -0.30
N GLY A 152 16.40 -8.32 -0.47
CA GLY A 152 16.02 -9.26 0.59
C GLY A 152 14.61 -9.11 1.14
N PHE A 153 13.79 -8.22 0.60
CA PHE A 153 12.37 -8.16 0.96
C PHE A 153 11.64 -9.44 0.59
N LYS A 154 10.66 -9.80 1.41
CA LYS A 154 9.79 -10.97 1.22
C LYS A 154 8.35 -10.54 1.03
N PHE A 155 7.54 -11.39 0.38
CA PHE A 155 6.15 -11.11 0.02
C PHE A 155 6.00 -9.83 -0.83
N VAL A 156 6.89 -9.64 -1.78
CA VAL A 156 6.95 -8.51 -2.71
C VAL A 156 6.92 -9.01 -4.17
N GLY A 157 5.98 -9.93 -4.47
CA GLY A 157 5.71 -10.37 -5.85
C GLY A 157 5.19 -9.20 -6.70
N SER A 158 5.28 -9.29 -8.03
CA SER A 158 4.91 -8.19 -8.91
C SER A 158 3.46 -7.74 -8.74
N THR A 159 2.52 -8.66 -8.54
CA THR A 159 1.11 -8.35 -8.24
C THR A 159 0.96 -7.61 -6.91
N ILE A 160 1.72 -8.03 -5.88
CA ILE A 160 1.72 -7.36 -4.56
C ILE A 160 2.34 -5.95 -4.69
N CYS A 161 3.42 -5.82 -5.46
CA CYS A 161 4.01 -4.51 -5.74
C CYS A 161 3.05 -3.60 -6.51
N TYR A 162 2.27 -4.14 -7.46
CA TYR A 162 1.27 -3.35 -8.15
C TYR A 162 0.14 -2.88 -7.22
N ALA A 163 -0.35 -3.76 -6.35
CA ALA A 163 -1.32 -3.39 -5.32
C ALA A 163 -0.76 -2.31 -4.37
N LEU A 164 0.51 -2.42 -3.96
CA LEU A 164 1.21 -1.38 -3.21
C LEU A 164 1.25 -0.05 -3.98
N MET A 165 1.56 -0.06 -5.28
CA MET A 165 1.57 1.15 -6.12
C MET A 165 0.18 1.79 -6.20
N GLN A 166 -0.88 0.99 -6.30
CA GLN A 166 -2.26 1.46 -6.27
C GLN A 166 -2.63 2.06 -4.90
N ALA A 167 -2.34 1.34 -3.82
CA ALA A 167 -2.65 1.76 -2.45
C ALA A 167 -1.96 3.08 -2.07
N THR A 168 -0.73 3.28 -2.55
CA THR A 168 0.11 4.44 -2.20
C THR A 168 0.09 5.56 -3.24
N GLY A 169 -0.81 5.48 -4.22
CA GLY A 169 -0.99 6.53 -5.24
C GLY A 169 0.15 6.68 -6.23
N MET A 170 1.07 5.72 -6.32
CA MET A 170 2.07 5.69 -7.39
C MET A 170 1.44 5.49 -8.76
N VAL A 171 0.26 4.88 -8.80
CA VAL A 171 -0.61 4.79 -9.96
C VAL A 171 -2.02 5.22 -9.57
N ASN A 172 -2.67 5.98 -10.44
CA ASN A 172 -4.09 6.31 -10.29
C ASN A 172 -4.89 5.31 -11.14
N ASP A 173 -5.46 4.32 -10.49
CA ASP A 173 -6.27 3.27 -11.11
C ASP A 173 -7.76 3.38 -10.80
N HIS A 174 -8.19 4.51 -10.25
CA HIS A 174 -9.62 4.82 -10.24
C HIS A 174 -10.16 4.82 -11.67
N LEU A 175 -11.35 4.26 -11.88
CA LEU A 175 -11.99 4.33 -13.19
C LEU A 175 -12.27 5.79 -13.56
N VAL A 176 -12.18 6.12 -14.85
CA VAL A 176 -12.44 7.50 -15.34
C VAL A 176 -13.87 7.99 -15.03
N THR A 177 -14.81 7.07 -14.77
CA THR A 177 -16.18 7.37 -14.32
C THR A 177 -16.28 7.65 -12.83
N CYS A 178 -15.27 7.24 -12.04
CA CYS A 178 -15.21 7.48 -10.61
C CYS A 178 -14.78 8.91 -10.30
N PRO A 179 -15.46 9.61 -9.36
CA PRO A 179 -15.07 10.97 -8.97
C PRO A 179 -13.62 11.07 -8.51
N ARG A 180 -13.16 10.05 -7.77
CA ARG A 180 -11.81 10.03 -7.21
C ARG A 180 -10.71 10.08 -8.28
N HIS A 181 -10.97 9.60 -9.50
CA HIS A 181 -9.98 9.67 -10.59
C HIS A 181 -9.50 11.12 -10.82
N ALA A 182 -10.42 12.07 -10.93
CA ALA A 182 -10.08 13.48 -11.15
C ALA A 182 -9.48 14.11 -9.89
N GLU A 183 -10.00 13.77 -8.72
CA GLU A 183 -9.55 14.33 -7.43
C GLU A 183 -8.09 13.99 -7.14
N VAL A 184 -7.71 12.71 -7.24
CA VAL A 184 -6.33 12.28 -6.97
C VAL A 184 -5.34 12.66 -8.07
N SER A 185 -5.82 12.93 -9.29
CA SER A 185 -4.96 13.43 -10.37
C SER A 185 -4.62 14.92 -10.24
N GLY A 186 -5.22 15.64 -9.29
CA GLY A 186 -5.06 17.09 -9.15
C GLY A 186 -5.74 17.90 -10.26
N VAL A 187 -6.51 17.26 -11.14
CA VAL A 187 -7.29 17.93 -12.18
C VAL A 187 -8.55 18.51 -11.55
N ARG A 188 -8.57 19.82 -11.28
CA ARG A 188 -9.81 20.51 -10.88
C ARG A 188 -10.86 20.34 -11.99
N ARG A 189 -12.03 19.83 -11.66
CA ARG A 189 -13.16 19.81 -12.59
C ARG A 189 -13.55 21.24 -12.93
N ALA A 190 -13.60 21.57 -14.21
CA ALA A 190 -14.21 22.81 -14.67
C ALA A 190 -15.67 22.81 -14.20
N GLY A 191 -16.05 23.61 -13.20
CA GLY A 191 -17.41 23.73 -12.68
C GLY A 191 -17.55 23.95 -11.16
N GLU A 192 -16.53 23.75 -10.33
CA GLU A 192 -16.66 23.93 -8.87
C GLU A 192 -16.25 25.33 -8.36
N SER A 193 -15.95 26.27 -9.26
CA SER A 193 -15.49 27.61 -8.91
C SER A 193 -16.61 28.59 -8.50
N SER A 194 -17.90 28.19 -8.40
CA SER A 194 -18.98 29.16 -8.17
C SER A 194 -19.81 28.99 -6.88
N ARG A 195 -19.40 28.14 -5.92
CA ARG A 195 -20.19 27.93 -4.68
C ARG A 195 -19.52 28.34 -3.38
N ARG A 196 -18.50 29.20 -3.42
CA ARG A 196 -17.97 29.85 -2.20
C ARG A 196 -17.87 31.34 -2.37
N LYS A 197 -18.99 32.02 -2.57
CA LYS A 197 -19.23 33.44 -2.29
C LYS A 197 -20.75 33.61 -2.19
N ASN A 198 -21.29 33.42 -1.03
CA ASN A 198 -22.39 34.18 -0.46
C ASN A 198 -22.47 33.83 1.02
#